data_77f494d1a657ece639d952c1ba7a8942
#
_entry.id   77f494d1a657ece639d952c1ba7a8942
#
_cell.length_a   1.000
_cell.length_b   1.000
_cell.length_c   1.000
_cell.angle_alpha   90.00
_cell.angle_beta   90.00
_cell.angle_gamma   90.00
#
_symmetry.space_group_name_H-M   'P 1'
#
loop_
_entity.id
_entity.type
_entity.pdbx_description
1 polymer ?
#
loop_
_entity_poly.entity_id
_entity_poly.type
_entity_poly.pdbx_seq_one_letter_code
_entity_poly.pdbx_strand_id
1 'polypeptide(L)'
;MDALAHGRCGRRRGRRTLVPVGNPLSSKQNTREGERNLNRHFLPQPAPQDYEDRITNQLTPLLAQHDVLLDLHSFHTPGAPFAMVGPRNNSGPREPFARAAEEMALARALGAPQVVEGWLDVYDRAALARGEEPGDDGIGTNEYMRSQGGYAVTIECGQHEDPQAISVAERAIHG
;
A
#
# COMPACT_ATOMS: atom_id res chain seq x y z
N MET A 1 -0.77 19.90 -35.98
CA MET A 1 0.55 20.49 -35.73
C MET A 1 0.51 21.06 -34.31
N ASP A 2 0.93 20.21 -33.42
CA ASP A 2 2.02 20.36 -32.48
C ASP A 2 1.94 21.43 -31.42
N ALA A 3 1.73 21.01 -30.21
CA ALA A 3 2.51 21.45 -29.06
C ALA A 3 2.34 20.46 -27.89
N LEU A 4 3.08 19.37 -27.94
CA LEU A 4 3.41 18.61 -26.70
C LEU A 4 4.32 19.52 -25.87
N ALA A 5 3.74 20.15 -24.85
CA ALA A 5 4.50 20.86 -23.84
C ALA A 5 5.33 19.83 -23.05
N HIS A 6 6.61 19.74 -23.36
CA HIS A 6 7.60 19.01 -22.56
C HIS A 6 7.80 19.76 -21.24
N GLY A 7 6.96 19.47 -20.26
CA GLY A 7 7.25 19.82 -18.89
C GLY A 7 8.58 19.16 -18.49
N ARG A 8 9.58 19.96 -18.12
CA ARG A 8 10.87 19.49 -17.60
C ARG A 8 10.60 18.75 -16.30
N CYS A 9 10.40 17.44 -16.39
CA CYS A 9 10.47 16.55 -15.23
C CYS A 9 11.90 16.63 -14.71
N GLY A 10 12.09 17.29 -13.56
CA GLY A 10 13.38 17.32 -12.88
C GLY A 10 13.87 15.89 -12.73
N ARG A 11 15.14 15.61 -13.09
CA ARG A 11 15.76 14.29 -12.96
C ARG A 11 15.71 13.87 -11.48
N ARG A 12 14.68 13.13 -11.12
CA ARG A 12 14.64 12.41 -9.83
C ARG A 12 15.69 11.30 -9.91
N ARG A 13 16.73 11.40 -9.12
CA ARG A 13 17.72 10.34 -8.97
C ARG A 13 17.10 9.26 -8.09
N GLY A 14 17.00 8.01 -8.60
CA GLY A 14 16.49 6.89 -7.85
C GLY A 14 16.10 5.73 -8.76
N ARG A 15 16.04 4.55 -8.18
CA ARG A 15 15.53 3.34 -8.83
C ARG A 15 14.01 3.29 -8.62
N ARG A 16 13.26 3.08 -9.68
CA ARG A 16 11.82 2.81 -9.62
C ARG A 16 11.56 1.38 -10.08
N THR A 17 10.70 0.70 -9.38
CA THR A 17 10.20 -0.63 -9.74
C THR A 17 8.69 -0.55 -9.82
N LEU A 18 8.12 -1.09 -10.88
CA LEU A 18 6.68 -1.20 -11.07
C LEU A 18 6.28 -2.67 -10.94
N VAL A 19 5.24 -2.91 -10.16
CA VAL A 19 4.56 -4.20 -10.06
C VAL A 19 3.12 -3.98 -10.55
N PRO A 20 2.85 -4.16 -11.85
CA PRO A 20 1.54 -3.83 -12.44
C PRO A 20 0.40 -4.67 -11.88
N VAL A 21 0.70 -5.89 -11.42
CA VAL A 21 -0.26 -6.83 -10.85
C VAL A 21 0.35 -7.44 -9.60
N GLY A 22 -0.12 -7.00 -8.43
CA GLY A 22 0.37 -7.50 -7.13
C GLY A 22 -0.01 -8.96 -6.88
N ASN A 23 -1.25 -9.35 -7.21
CA ASN A 23 -1.73 -10.73 -7.10
C ASN A 23 -2.22 -11.24 -8.47
N PRO A 24 -1.38 -11.97 -9.24
CA PRO A 24 -1.76 -12.52 -10.52
C PRO A 24 -2.95 -13.49 -10.49
N LEU A 25 -3.10 -14.25 -9.41
CA LEU A 25 -4.20 -15.22 -9.28
C LEU A 25 -5.54 -14.49 -9.15
N SER A 26 -5.66 -13.55 -8.23
CA SER A 26 -6.88 -12.75 -8.05
C SER A 26 -7.23 -11.95 -9.31
N SER A 27 -6.21 -11.37 -9.96
CA SER A 27 -6.38 -10.65 -11.22
C SER A 27 -6.96 -11.54 -12.33
N LYS A 28 -6.42 -12.76 -12.47
CA LYS A 28 -6.91 -13.74 -13.46
C LYS A 28 -8.36 -14.19 -13.18
N GLN A 29 -8.70 -14.32 -11.90
CA GLN A 29 -10.03 -14.71 -11.45
C GLN A 29 -11.03 -13.55 -11.44
N ASN A 30 -10.55 -12.32 -11.60
CA ASN A 30 -11.32 -11.09 -11.40
C ASN A 30 -12.00 -11.06 -10.02
N THR A 31 -11.23 -11.40 -8.98
CA THR A 31 -11.66 -11.44 -7.59
C THR A 31 -10.76 -10.57 -6.72
N ARG A 32 -11.25 -10.19 -5.54
CA ARG A 32 -10.43 -9.46 -4.57
C ARG A 32 -9.29 -10.32 -4.02
N GLU A 33 -9.49 -11.60 -3.89
CA GLU A 33 -8.58 -12.56 -3.26
C GLU A 33 -8.30 -13.70 -4.25
N GLY A 34 -7.09 -14.26 -4.17
CA GLY A 34 -6.77 -15.51 -4.81
C GLY A 34 -7.23 -16.68 -3.92
N GLU A 35 -6.32 -17.25 -3.15
CA GLU A 35 -6.63 -18.23 -2.08
C GLU A 35 -6.94 -17.52 -0.76
N ARG A 36 -6.33 -16.35 -0.51
CA ARG A 36 -6.62 -15.42 0.59
C ARG A 36 -6.33 -13.97 0.19
N ASN A 37 -6.56 -13.02 1.09
CA ASN A 37 -6.23 -11.62 0.87
C ASN A 37 -4.71 -11.41 0.99
N LEU A 38 -4.04 -11.06 -0.12
CA LEU A 38 -2.59 -10.80 -0.15
C LEU A 38 -2.17 -9.71 0.85
N ASN A 39 -3.02 -8.69 1.03
CA ASN A 39 -2.71 -7.56 1.92
C ASN A 39 -3.12 -7.85 3.38
N ARG A 40 -2.96 -9.10 3.81
CA ARG A 40 -3.10 -9.59 5.18
C ARG A 40 -1.98 -10.56 5.46
N HIS A 41 -1.43 -10.51 6.66
CA HIS A 41 -0.31 -11.38 7.05
C HIS A 41 0.83 -11.34 6.01
N PHE A 42 1.15 -10.12 5.54
CA PHE A 42 2.15 -9.90 4.49
C PHE A 42 3.56 -9.97 5.07
N LEU A 43 3.97 -11.19 5.43
CA LEU A 43 5.26 -11.51 6.02
C LEU A 43 5.91 -12.67 5.27
N PRO A 44 7.26 -12.70 5.14
CA PRO A 44 7.96 -13.84 4.55
C PRO A 44 7.64 -15.14 5.26
N GLN A 45 7.26 -16.16 4.51
CA GLN A 45 6.90 -17.48 5.02
C GLN A 45 7.98 -18.51 4.62
N PRO A 46 8.73 -19.06 5.59
CA PRO A 46 9.72 -20.11 5.31
C PRO A 46 9.11 -21.38 4.69
N ALA A 47 7.85 -21.66 5.01
CA ALA A 47 7.06 -22.77 4.47
C ALA A 47 5.74 -22.28 3.92
N PRO A 48 5.68 -21.77 2.69
CA PRO A 48 4.49 -21.20 2.07
C PRO A 48 3.35 -22.23 2.04
N GLN A 49 2.19 -21.83 2.56
CA GLN A 49 1.00 -22.69 2.64
C GLN A 49 0.03 -22.44 1.48
N ASP A 50 -0.01 -21.21 0.95
CA ASP A 50 -0.92 -20.80 -0.08
C ASP A 50 -0.22 -20.04 -1.22
N TYR A 51 -1.00 -19.58 -2.19
CA TYR A 51 -0.49 -18.80 -3.31
C TYR A 51 0.04 -17.44 -2.87
N GLU A 52 -0.65 -16.78 -1.95
CA GLU A 52 -0.28 -15.46 -1.46
C GLU A 52 1.02 -15.49 -0.64
N ASP A 53 1.30 -16.55 0.10
CA ASP A 53 2.60 -16.74 0.76
C ASP A 53 3.75 -16.78 -0.27
N ARG A 54 3.52 -17.49 -1.39
CA ARG A 54 4.52 -17.56 -2.47
C ARG A 54 4.76 -16.20 -3.13
N ILE A 55 3.70 -15.42 -3.34
CA ILE A 55 3.80 -14.05 -3.87
C ILE A 55 4.47 -13.13 -2.85
N THR A 56 4.08 -13.20 -1.58
CA THR A 56 4.69 -12.43 -0.49
C THR A 56 6.20 -12.66 -0.45
N ASN A 57 6.65 -13.92 -0.53
CA ASN A 57 8.08 -14.26 -0.57
C ASN A 57 8.83 -13.70 -1.79
N GLN A 58 8.13 -13.35 -2.87
CA GLN A 58 8.73 -12.66 -4.02
C GLN A 58 8.73 -11.15 -3.86
N LEU A 59 7.67 -10.58 -3.28
CA LEU A 59 7.51 -9.14 -3.14
C LEU A 59 8.33 -8.57 -1.98
N THR A 60 8.44 -9.27 -0.86
CA THR A 60 9.12 -8.77 0.34
C THR A 60 10.61 -8.45 0.09
N PRO A 61 11.43 -9.25 -0.61
CA PRO A 61 12.80 -8.87 -0.94
C PRO A 61 12.87 -7.68 -1.90
N LEU A 62 11.85 -7.50 -2.74
CA LEU A 62 11.77 -6.37 -3.64
C LEU A 62 11.49 -5.08 -2.86
N LEU A 63 10.51 -5.10 -1.95
CA LEU A 63 10.17 -3.96 -1.10
C LEU A 63 11.37 -3.55 -0.24
N ALA A 64 12.07 -4.50 0.37
CA ALA A 64 13.22 -4.25 1.22
C ALA A 64 14.41 -3.57 0.49
N GLN A 65 14.40 -3.51 -0.84
CA GLN A 65 15.40 -2.80 -1.65
C GLN A 65 15.03 -1.34 -1.93
N HIS A 66 13.89 -0.85 -1.45
CA HIS A 66 13.38 0.47 -1.73
C HIS A 66 13.11 1.23 -0.43
N ASP A 67 13.14 2.56 -0.50
CA ASP A 67 12.84 3.43 0.64
C ASP A 67 11.37 3.83 0.70
N VAL A 68 10.64 3.70 -0.42
CA VAL A 68 9.28 4.22 -0.56
C VAL A 68 8.42 3.24 -1.33
N LEU A 69 7.21 3.00 -0.80
CA LEU A 69 6.14 2.28 -1.51
C LEU A 69 4.97 3.23 -1.78
N LEU A 70 4.50 3.24 -3.01
CA LEU A 70 3.18 3.73 -3.37
C LEU A 70 2.33 2.54 -3.78
N ASP A 71 1.30 2.24 -3.00
CA ASP A 71 0.37 1.15 -3.24
C ASP A 71 -0.97 1.70 -3.74
N LEU A 72 -1.40 1.26 -4.91
CA LEU A 72 -2.60 1.76 -5.59
C LEU A 72 -3.75 0.79 -5.41
N HIS A 73 -4.81 1.28 -4.78
CA HIS A 73 -6.01 0.52 -4.48
C HIS A 73 -7.27 1.19 -5.04
N SER A 74 -8.35 0.45 -5.04
CA SER A 74 -9.72 0.93 -5.26
C SER A 74 -10.68 0.10 -4.38
N PHE A 75 -11.92 0.56 -4.20
CA PHE A 75 -12.88 -0.03 -3.27
C PHE A 75 -14.28 -0.22 -3.89
N HIS A 76 -15.12 -1.04 -3.24
CA HIS A 76 -16.44 -1.41 -3.78
C HIS A 76 -17.51 -0.33 -3.62
N THR A 77 -17.49 0.40 -2.50
CA THR A 77 -18.55 1.37 -2.17
C THR A 77 -18.30 2.71 -2.85
N PRO A 78 -19.34 3.49 -3.19
CA PRO A 78 -19.15 4.88 -3.60
C PRO A 78 -18.43 5.68 -2.51
N GLY A 79 -17.45 6.49 -2.90
CA GLY A 79 -16.70 7.32 -1.96
C GLY A 79 -15.63 8.16 -2.64
N ALA A 80 -15.17 9.20 -1.96
CA ALA A 80 -14.07 10.03 -2.44
C ALA A 80 -12.72 9.28 -2.30
N PRO A 81 -11.75 9.54 -3.17
CA PRO A 81 -10.39 9.03 -3.00
C PRO A 81 -9.78 9.49 -1.67
N PHE A 82 -8.91 8.65 -1.08
CA PHE A 82 -8.16 9.01 0.13
C PHE A 82 -6.81 8.32 0.18
N ALA A 83 -5.87 8.89 0.92
CA ALA A 83 -4.58 8.27 1.19
C ALA A 83 -4.57 7.68 2.61
N MET A 84 -3.94 6.53 2.78
CA MET A 84 -3.74 5.89 4.07
C MET A 84 -2.29 6.03 4.49
N VAL A 85 -2.08 6.47 5.72
CA VAL A 85 -0.76 6.60 6.34
C VAL A 85 -0.68 5.78 7.62
N GLY A 86 0.54 5.43 8.02
CA GLY A 86 0.82 4.69 9.24
C GLY A 86 0.70 5.53 10.50
N PRO A 87 0.99 4.89 11.63
CA PRO A 87 0.98 5.54 12.92
C PRO A 87 2.06 6.62 13.02
N ARG A 88 2.08 7.36 14.12
CA ARG A 88 3.22 8.21 14.47
C ARG A 88 4.46 7.35 14.68
N ASN A 89 5.63 7.97 14.58
CA ASN A 89 6.91 7.28 14.84
C ASN A 89 6.84 6.46 16.13
N ASN A 90 7.23 5.20 16.02
CA ASN A 90 7.23 4.26 17.14
C ASN A 90 8.44 3.31 17.05
N SER A 91 8.82 2.73 18.18
CA SER A 91 9.92 1.76 18.30
C SER A 91 9.47 0.41 18.84
N GLY A 92 8.15 0.15 18.82
CA GLY A 92 7.58 -1.13 19.28
C GLY A 92 8.07 -2.31 18.45
N PRO A 93 7.89 -3.54 18.93
CA PRO A 93 8.31 -4.75 18.21
C PRO A 93 7.47 -5.00 16.94
N ARG A 94 6.26 -4.47 16.91
CA ARG A 94 5.34 -4.57 15.80
C ARG A 94 5.36 -3.26 15.03
N GLU A 95 5.70 -3.32 13.75
CA GLU A 95 5.76 -2.19 12.86
C GLU A 95 6.62 -1.01 13.42
N PRO A 96 7.92 -1.22 13.74
CA PRO A 96 8.80 -0.11 14.10
C PRO A 96 8.82 0.89 12.95
N PHE A 97 8.60 2.18 13.26
CA PHE A 97 8.45 3.21 12.23
C PHE A 97 9.05 4.54 12.69
N ALA A 98 9.89 5.14 11.86
CA ALA A 98 10.62 6.35 12.18
C ALA A 98 10.41 7.49 11.14
N ARG A 99 9.60 7.26 10.09
CA ARG A 99 9.51 8.18 8.94
C ARG A 99 8.10 8.71 8.70
N ALA A 100 7.33 8.91 9.77
CA ALA A 100 5.94 9.41 9.68
C ALA A 100 5.84 10.79 9.02
N ALA A 101 6.85 11.65 9.16
CA ALA A 101 6.87 12.97 8.55
C ALA A 101 6.99 12.88 7.02
N GLU A 102 7.89 12.03 6.52
CA GLU A 102 8.09 11.80 5.08
C GLU A 102 6.87 11.12 4.45
N GLU A 103 6.29 10.15 5.15
CA GLU A 103 5.08 9.46 4.71
C GLU A 103 3.90 10.44 4.59
N MET A 104 3.67 11.26 5.59
CA MET A 104 2.63 12.30 5.57
C MET A 104 2.88 13.32 4.45
N ALA A 105 4.14 13.71 4.22
CA ALA A 105 4.49 14.62 3.12
C ALA A 105 4.18 14.00 1.76
N LEU A 106 4.48 12.70 1.57
CA LEU A 106 4.13 11.97 0.36
C LEU A 106 2.61 11.90 0.19
N ALA A 107 1.86 11.50 1.23
CA ALA A 107 0.40 11.40 1.16
C ALA A 107 -0.27 12.71 0.71
N ARG A 108 0.23 13.84 1.19
CA ARG A 108 -0.24 15.17 0.77
C ARG A 108 0.14 15.49 -0.67
N ALA A 109 1.34 15.10 -1.12
CA ALA A 109 1.81 15.34 -2.48
C ALA A 109 1.02 14.52 -3.52
N LEU A 110 0.47 13.36 -3.16
CA LEU A 110 -0.36 12.53 -4.03
C LEU A 110 -1.71 13.18 -4.39
N GLY A 111 -2.10 14.26 -3.71
CA GLY A 111 -3.30 15.05 -4.05
C GLY A 111 -4.63 14.38 -3.68
N ALA A 112 -4.63 13.37 -2.81
CA ALA A 112 -5.87 12.83 -2.28
C ALA A 112 -6.57 13.87 -1.39
N PRO A 113 -7.91 14.00 -1.47
CA PRO A 113 -8.64 15.01 -0.71
C PRO A 113 -8.67 14.74 0.80
N GLN A 114 -8.39 13.52 1.20
CA GLN A 114 -8.40 13.07 2.59
C GLN A 114 -7.19 12.19 2.88
N VAL A 115 -6.67 12.27 4.10
CA VAL A 115 -5.64 11.38 4.64
C VAL A 115 -6.21 10.68 5.86
N VAL A 116 -6.12 9.36 5.89
CA VAL A 116 -6.64 8.50 6.96
C VAL A 116 -5.47 7.84 7.69
N GLU A 117 -5.52 7.83 9.00
CA GLU A 117 -4.55 7.17 9.89
C GLU A 117 -5.27 6.22 10.87
N GLY A 118 -4.52 5.37 11.57
CA GLY A 118 -5.07 4.48 12.61
C GLY A 118 -5.65 3.18 12.07
N TRP A 119 -5.27 2.76 10.87
CA TRP A 119 -5.80 1.56 10.24
C TRP A 119 -5.43 0.29 11.02
N LEU A 120 -4.19 0.14 11.46
CA LEU A 120 -3.73 -1.01 12.24
C LEU A 120 -4.46 -1.11 13.59
N ASP A 121 -4.72 0.03 14.25
CA ASP A 121 -5.48 0.08 15.51
C ASP A 121 -6.92 -0.44 15.36
N VAL A 122 -7.49 -0.34 14.15
CA VAL A 122 -8.85 -0.88 13.87
C VAL A 122 -8.81 -2.41 13.90
N TYR A 123 -7.78 -3.03 13.33
CA TYR A 123 -7.61 -4.49 13.37
C TYR A 123 -7.38 -4.98 14.78
N ASP A 124 -6.52 -4.31 15.54
CA ASP A 124 -6.24 -4.65 16.93
C ASP A 124 -7.49 -4.60 17.79
N ARG A 125 -8.26 -3.52 17.67
CA ARG A 125 -9.54 -3.39 18.40
C ARG A 125 -10.54 -4.45 17.98
N ALA A 126 -10.59 -4.81 16.70
CA ALA A 126 -11.48 -5.86 16.23
C ALA A 126 -11.07 -7.24 16.75
N ALA A 127 -9.79 -7.58 16.82
CA ALA A 127 -9.27 -8.80 17.42
C ALA A 127 -9.63 -8.87 18.91
N LEU A 128 -9.32 -7.82 19.68
CA LEU A 128 -9.65 -7.72 21.10
C LEU A 128 -11.16 -7.86 21.36
N ALA A 129 -12.01 -7.29 20.52
CA ALA A 129 -13.47 -7.41 20.64
C ALA A 129 -13.97 -8.86 20.42
N ARG A 130 -13.20 -9.70 19.72
CA ARG A 130 -13.46 -11.14 19.57
C ARG A 130 -12.81 -11.99 20.66
N GLY A 131 -12.09 -11.36 21.60
CA GLY A 131 -11.33 -12.08 22.64
C GLY A 131 -10.03 -12.71 22.12
N GLU A 132 -9.51 -12.23 21.01
CA GLU A 132 -8.26 -12.64 20.37
C GLU A 132 -7.14 -11.67 20.73
N GLU A 133 -5.89 -12.15 20.75
CA GLU A 133 -4.74 -11.26 20.84
C GLU A 133 -4.51 -10.56 19.48
N PRO A 134 -4.09 -9.28 19.47
CA PRO A 134 -3.68 -8.62 18.25
C PRO A 134 -2.56 -9.40 17.54
N GLY A 135 -2.80 -9.76 16.29
CA GLY A 135 -1.90 -10.61 15.52
C GLY A 135 -1.36 -9.89 14.28
N ASP A 136 -0.79 -10.68 13.37
CA ASP A 136 -0.20 -10.16 12.13
C ASP A 136 -1.22 -9.97 11.00
N ASP A 137 -2.50 -10.22 11.25
CA ASP A 137 -3.58 -10.10 10.25
C ASP A 137 -3.73 -8.69 9.69
N GLY A 138 -3.36 -7.67 10.48
CA GLY A 138 -3.35 -6.28 10.03
C GLY A 138 -2.13 -5.91 9.18
N ILE A 139 -1.10 -6.76 9.12
CA ILE A 139 0.13 -6.46 8.39
C ILE A 139 -0.09 -6.63 6.89
N GLY A 140 -0.05 -5.53 6.17
CA GLY A 140 -0.07 -5.46 4.73
C GLY A 140 1.27 -5.01 4.15
N THR A 141 1.25 -4.63 2.90
CA THR A 141 2.43 -4.11 2.17
C THR A 141 3.03 -2.88 2.82
N ASN A 142 2.19 -1.98 3.32
CA ASN A 142 2.62 -0.74 3.97
C ASN A 142 3.34 -1.00 5.29
N GLU A 143 2.73 -1.84 6.14
CA GLU A 143 3.27 -2.22 7.45
C GLU A 143 4.62 -2.93 7.27
N TYR A 144 4.69 -3.84 6.29
CA TYR A 144 5.95 -4.49 5.96
C TYR A 144 7.01 -3.48 5.51
N MET A 145 6.66 -2.56 4.60
CA MET A 145 7.61 -1.54 4.11
C MET A 145 8.15 -0.67 5.25
N ARG A 146 7.29 -0.25 6.19
CA ARG A 146 7.69 0.52 7.37
C ARG A 146 8.63 -0.27 8.27
N SER A 147 8.35 -1.55 8.50
CA SER A 147 9.20 -2.43 9.31
C SER A 147 10.60 -2.64 8.72
N GLN A 148 10.76 -2.43 7.41
CA GLN A 148 12.07 -2.45 6.73
C GLN A 148 12.81 -1.11 6.76
N GLY A 149 12.31 -0.11 7.50
CA GLY A 149 12.91 1.22 7.60
C GLY A 149 12.52 2.19 6.48
N GLY A 150 11.63 1.77 5.57
CA GLY A 150 11.03 2.61 4.55
C GLY A 150 9.79 3.35 5.04
N TYR A 151 9.03 3.91 4.10
CA TYR A 151 7.69 4.43 4.35
C TYR A 151 6.77 4.15 3.16
N ALA A 152 5.46 4.15 3.42
CA ALA A 152 4.50 3.68 2.43
C ALA A 152 3.19 4.45 2.50
N VAL A 153 2.60 4.73 1.36
CA VAL A 153 1.25 5.28 1.25
C VAL A 153 0.42 4.39 0.37
N THR A 154 -0.71 3.92 0.88
CA THR A 154 -1.78 3.41 0.02
C THR A 154 -2.65 4.58 -0.41
N ILE A 155 -2.91 4.71 -1.69
CA ILE A 155 -3.94 5.58 -2.20
C ILE A 155 -5.13 4.75 -2.67
N GLU A 156 -6.27 4.97 -2.05
CA GLU A 156 -7.56 4.46 -2.45
C GLU A 156 -8.14 5.41 -3.51
N CYS A 157 -8.04 4.99 -4.77
CA CYS A 157 -8.26 5.87 -5.92
C CYS A 157 -9.74 6.17 -6.19
N GLY A 158 -10.65 5.43 -5.58
CA GLY A 158 -12.08 5.55 -5.78
C GLY A 158 -12.77 4.18 -5.95
N GLN A 159 -14.03 4.20 -6.32
CA GLN A 159 -14.82 2.99 -6.56
C GLN A 159 -14.30 2.24 -7.81
N HIS A 160 -14.31 0.89 -7.79
CA HIS A 160 -13.69 0.04 -8.81
C HIS A 160 -14.11 0.35 -10.26
N GLU A 161 -15.38 0.70 -10.48
CA GLU A 161 -15.93 0.96 -11.81
C GLU A 161 -15.95 2.45 -12.16
N ASP A 162 -15.51 3.33 -11.25
CA ASP A 162 -15.44 4.76 -11.53
C ASP A 162 -14.23 5.06 -12.43
N PRO A 163 -14.44 5.54 -13.67
CA PRO A 163 -13.34 5.88 -14.55
C PRO A 163 -12.42 6.98 -14.00
N GLN A 164 -12.89 7.77 -13.03
CA GLN A 164 -12.05 8.76 -12.35
C GLN A 164 -10.99 8.12 -11.45
N ALA A 165 -11.19 6.88 -10.99
CA ALA A 165 -10.20 6.17 -10.19
C ALA A 165 -8.87 5.98 -10.95
N ILE A 166 -8.94 5.71 -12.26
CA ILE A 166 -7.75 5.62 -13.13
C ILE A 166 -6.99 6.95 -13.15
N SER A 167 -7.72 8.05 -13.33
CA SER A 167 -7.10 9.39 -13.36
C SER A 167 -6.48 9.78 -12.01
N VAL A 168 -7.04 9.32 -10.89
CA VAL A 168 -6.43 9.49 -9.56
C VAL A 168 -5.11 8.73 -9.47
N ALA A 169 -5.10 7.45 -9.87
CA ALA A 169 -3.90 6.62 -9.89
C ALA A 169 -2.80 7.22 -10.77
N GLU A 170 -3.14 7.66 -11.98
CA GLU A 170 -2.19 8.30 -12.91
C GLU A 170 -1.56 9.56 -12.29
N ARG A 171 -2.36 10.42 -11.69
CA ARG A 171 -1.84 11.63 -11.00
C ARG A 171 -0.90 11.25 -9.86
N ALA A 172 -1.25 10.24 -9.08
CA ALA A 172 -0.41 9.77 -7.97
C ALA A 172 0.95 9.22 -8.45
N ILE A 173 1.00 8.60 -9.62
CA ILE A 173 2.26 8.08 -10.20
C ILE A 173 3.14 9.21 -10.75
N HIS A 174 2.54 10.26 -11.31
CA HIS A 174 3.25 11.29 -12.06
C HIS A 174 3.51 12.58 -11.27
N GLY A 175 2.76 12.83 -10.20
CA GLY A 175 2.93 13.97 -9.29
C GLY A 175 4.08 13.80 -8.36
#